data_325dc28d276ae9f377af5d558f958b76
#
_entry.id   325dc28d276ae9f377af5d558f958b76
#
_cell.length_a   1.000
_cell.length_b   1.000
_cell.length_c   1.000
_cell.angle_alpha   90.00
_cell.angle_beta   90.00
_cell.angle_gamma   90.00
#
_symmetry.space_group_name_H-M   'P 1'
#
loop_
_entity.id
_entity.type
_entity.pdbx_description
1 polymer ?
#
loop_
_entity_poly.entity_id
_entity_poly.type
_entity_poly.pdbx_seq_one_letter_code
_entity_poly.pdbx_strand_id
1 'polypeptide(L)'
;MIEWDDDIDIGSIIGLHGLTGDAIDLAAEAFRARGYDVIVSETDREIEVDLSRPGAPMGWTCHRIIDDNIYQWPGLPIPVSLHVNLKRIDFLGENFNVPNPPEEYLRLKYGPEWMIPKHTDFEQDILDLMPDAESSGGLGKIMRLMKRLLQRDTGSLEVLDFDNRPVEGAEVVLASTALRAGLVRSSTGQDGRTKFDLPSKDFYAIT
;
A
#
# COMPACT_ATOMS: atom_id res chain seq x y z
N MET A 1 13.96 11.90 13.42
CA MET A 1 13.07 12.53 12.42
C MET A 1 13.90 12.69 11.16
N ILE A 2 13.37 12.29 10.03
CA ILE A 2 14.03 12.51 8.73
C ILE A 2 13.66 13.94 8.30
N GLU A 3 14.65 14.75 7.92
CA GLU A 3 14.50 16.22 7.76
C GLU A 3 13.52 16.59 6.61
N TRP A 4 13.33 15.68 5.66
CA TRP A 4 12.46 15.89 4.48
C TRP A 4 11.15 15.12 4.52
N ASP A 5 10.85 14.47 5.65
CA ASP A 5 9.62 13.71 5.87
C ASP A 5 8.57 14.65 6.46
N ASP A 6 7.47 14.85 5.76
CA ASP A 6 6.46 15.86 6.06
C ASP A 6 5.07 15.30 6.38
N ASP A 7 4.94 13.97 6.46
CA ASP A 7 3.71 13.28 6.80
C ASP A 7 3.84 12.43 8.08
N ILE A 8 2.73 11.92 8.54
CA ILE A 8 2.66 11.02 9.70
C ILE A 8 1.91 9.76 9.28
N ASP A 9 2.60 8.63 9.34
CA ASP A 9 2.00 7.32 9.10
C ASP A 9 1.71 6.58 10.41
N ILE A 10 0.47 6.16 10.57
CA ILE A 10 0.02 5.35 11.69
C ILE A 10 -0.38 3.97 11.17
N GLY A 11 0.18 2.91 11.77
CA GLY A 11 -0.22 1.54 11.51
C GLY A 11 -1.07 0.98 12.65
N SER A 12 -2.13 0.26 12.31
CA SER A 12 -2.96 -0.49 13.25
C SER A 12 -3.31 -1.86 12.68
N ILE A 13 -3.74 -2.79 13.53
CA ILE A 13 -4.12 -4.14 13.08
C ILE A 13 -5.52 -4.46 13.55
N ILE A 14 -6.41 -4.75 12.61
CA ILE A 14 -7.80 -5.13 12.86
C ILE A 14 -7.82 -6.47 13.61
N GLY A 15 -8.57 -6.51 14.72
CA GLY A 15 -8.63 -7.68 15.60
C GLY A 15 -7.57 -7.68 16.71
N LEU A 16 -6.61 -6.76 16.69
CA LEU A 16 -5.62 -6.58 17.74
C LEU A 16 -5.93 -5.34 18.60
N HIS A 17 -5.58 -5.39 19.89
CA HIS A 17 -5.73 -4.26 20.83
C HIS A 17 -7.13 -3.63 20.85
N GLY A 18 -8.16 -4.42 20.48
CA GLY A 18 -9.56 -3.97 20.49
C GLY A 18 -9.99 -3.19 19.25
N LEU A 19 -9.16 -3.06 18.22
CA LEU A 19 -9.54 -2.40 16.97
C LEU A 19 -10.50 -3.29 16.16
N THR A 20 -11.63 -2.71 15.78
CA THR A 20 -12.65 -3.34 14.89
C THR A 20 -12.91 -2.44 13.69
N GLY A 21 -13.54 -2.98 12.64
CA GLY A 21 -13.97 -2.18 11.48
C GLY A 21 -14.87 -1.02 11.89
N ASP A 22 -15.88 -1.28 12.73
CA ASP A 22 -16.79 -0.24 13.23
C ASP A 22 -16.06 0.87 14.00
N ALA A 23 -14.99 0.54 14.73
CA ALA A 23 -14.18 1.53 15.43
C ALA A 23 -13.41 2.43 14.46
N ILE A 24 -13.00 1.91 13.31
CA ILE A 24 -12.33 2.69 12.26
C ILE A 24 -13.33 3.70 11.66
N ASP A 25 -14.54 3.26 11.35
CA ASP A 25 -15.60 4.13 10.82
C ASP A 25 -15.94 5.26 11.80
N LEU A 26 -16.10 4.93 13.08
CA LEU A 26 -16.34 5.92 14.13
C LEU A 26 -15.20 6.93 14.27
N ALA A 27 -13.95 6.47 14.15
CA ALA A 27 -12.79 7.35 14.19
C ALA A 27 -12.74 8.26 12.96
N ALA A 28 -13.02 7.74 11.76
CA ALA A 28 -13.08 8.52 10.53
C ALA A 28 -14.13 9.65 10.65
N GLU A 29 -15.33 9.35 11.16
CA GLU A 29 -16.35 10.37 11.44
C GLU A 29 -15.89 11.41 12.46
N ALA A 30 -15.19 10.98 13.52
CA ALA A 30 -14.66 11.89 14.52
C ALA A 30 -13.58 12.83 13.95
N PHE A 31 -12.78 12.39 12.97
CA PHE A 31 -11.84 13.24 12.27
C PHE A 31 -12.54 14.23 11.34
N ARG A 32 -13.58 13.80 10.59
CA ARG A 32 -14.43 14.70 9.79
C ARG A 32 -15.03 15.81 10.64
N ALA A 33 -15.58 15.44 11.81
CA ALA A 33 -16.16 16.40 12.75
C ALA A 33 -15.13 17.43 13.28
N ARG A 34 -13.83 17.13 13.22
CA ARG A 34 -12.72 18.02 13.59
C ARG A 34 -12.15 18.81 12.42
N GLY A 35 -12.79 18.72 11.24
CA GLY A 35 -12.41 19.50 10.06
C GLY A 35 -11.27 18.89 9.23
N TYR A 36 -11.04 17.58 9.35
CA TYR A 36 -10.19 16.85 8.40
C TYR A 36 -11.00 16.46 7.18
N ASP A 37 -10.38 16.56 6.01
CA ASP A 37 -10.84 15.81 4.84
C ASP A 37 -10.42 14.36 5.02
N VAL A 38 -11.38 13.43 4.95
CA VAL A 38 -11.16 12.03 5.25
C VAL A 38 -11.61 11.17 4.08
N ILE A 39 -10.66 10.45 3.50
CA ILE A 39 -10.91 9.45 2.47
C ILE A 39 -10.66 8.08 3.10
N VAL A 40 -11.61 7.17 2.95
CA VAL A 40 -11.49 5.78 3.41
C VAL A 40 -11.50 4.88 2.19
N SER A 41 -10.48 4.05 2.05
CA SER A 41 -10.41 3.00 1.04
C SER A 41 -10.20 1.65 1.70
N GLU A 42 -10.77 0.59 1.13
CA GLU A 42 -10.74 -0.76 1.69
C GLU A 42 -10.30 -1.76 0.63
N THR A 43 -9.41 -2.66 1.05
CA THR A 43 -8.92 -3.80 0.26
C THR A 43 -9.06 -5.09 1.07
N ASP A 44 -8.72 -6.22 0.46
CA ASP A 44 -8.66 -7.49 1.19
C ASP A 44 -7.58 -7.52 2.28
N ARG A 45 -6.61 -6.62 2.21
CA ARG A 45 -5.45 -6.56 3.11
C ARG A 45 -5.56 -5.51 4.19
N GLU A 46 -6.26 -4.41 3.93
CA GLU A 46 -6.26 -3.25 4.82
C GLU A 46 -7.44 -2.30 4.57
N ILE A 47 -7.69 -1.47 5.56
CA ILE A 47 -8.49 -0.25 5.45
C ILE A 47 -7.53 0.92 5.60
N GLU A 48 -7.47 1.78 4.60
CA GLU A 48 -6.66 2.99 4.60
C GLU A 48 -7.55 4.20 4.87
N VAL A 49 -7.12 5.04 5.80
CA VAL A 49 -7.79 6.28 6.17
C VAL A 49 -6.82 7.44 5.93
N ASP A 50 -7.00 8.10 4.80
CA ASP A 50 -6.24 9.32 4.48
C ASP A 50 -6.88 10.51 5.17
N LEU A 51 -6.11 11.20 5.97
CA LEU A 51 -6.52 12.36 6.73
C LEU A 51 -5.75 13.58 6.22
N SER A 52 -6.43 14.54 5.63
CA SER A 52 -5.80 15.76 5.16
C SER A 52 -6.36 16.99 5.83
N ARG A 53 -5.44 17.88 6.17
CA ARG A 53 -5.68 19.21 6.72
C ARG A 53 -4.48 20.09 6.35
N PRO A 54 -4.65 21.38 6.06
CA PRO A 54 -3.52 22.24 5.73
C PRO A 54 -2.37 22.13 6.73
N GLY A 55 -1.20 21.69 6.27
CA GLY A 55 0.02 21.53 7.06
C GLY A 55 0.11 20.29 7.95
N ALA A 56 -0.80 19.32 7.82
CA ALA A 56 -0.77 18.08 8.59
C ALA A 56 -1.40 16.90 7.82
N PRO A 57 -0.77 16.42 6.74
CA PRO A 57 -1.17 15.16 6.12
C PRO A 57 -0.86 13.99 7.05
N MET A 58 -1.78 13.02 7.13
CA MET A 58 -1.61 11.83 7.96
C MET A 58 -2.26 10.63 7.27
N GLY A 59 -1.53 9.53 7.19
CA GLY A 59 -2.02 8.24 6.76
C GLY A 59 -2.29 7.33 7.96
N TRP A 60 -3.44 6.67 7.99
CA TRP A 60 -3.73 5.63 8.98
C TRP A 60 -4.12 4.34 8.28
N THR A 61 -3.19 3.38 8.26
CA THR A 61 -3.38 2.08 7.63
C THR A 61 -3.78 1.05 8.67
N CYS A 62 -4.95 0.44 8.51
CA CYS A 62 -5.50 -0.59 9.39
C CYS A 62 -5.38 -1.95 8.69
N HIS A 63 -4.32 -2.68 8.98
CA HIS A 63 -4.02 -3.96 8.33
C HIS A 63 -4.93 -5.09 8.79
N ARG A 64 -5.25 -6.01 7.88
CA ARG A 64 -5.88 -7.30 8.19
C ARG A 64 -4.83 -8.38 8.41
N ILE A 65 -5.13 -9.32 9.30
CA ILE A 65 -4.27 -10.48 9.53
C ILE A 65 -4.58 -11.54 8.47
N ILE A 66 -3.55 -11.94 7.73
CA ILE A 66 -3.62 -13.00 6.72
C ILE A 66 -2.43 -13.94 6.97
N ASP A 67 -2.70 -15.22 7.27
CA ASP A 67 -1.70 -16.25 7.53
C ASP A 67 -0.62 -15.81 8.56
N ASP A 68 -1.08 -15.28 9.72
CA ASP A 68 -0.25 -14.76 10.81
C ASP A 68 0.66 -13.57 10.45
N ASN A 69 0.41 -12.93 9.30
CA ASN A 69 1.12 -11.74 8.86
C ASN A 69 0.15 -10.57 8.60
N ILE A 70 0.70 -9.36 8.62
CA ILE A 70 0.14 -8.22 7.90
C ILE A 70 0.98 -8.00 6.67
N TYR A 71 0.39 -7.38 5.65
CA TYR A 71 1.10 -7.09 4.40
C TYR A 71 1.24 -5.59 4.24
N GLN A 72 2.48 -5.12 4.19
CA GLN A 72 2.79 -3.71 3.92
C GLN A 72 3.29 -3.54 2.49
N TRP A 73 3.14 -2.35 1.96
CA TRP A 73 3.63 -2.05 0.61
C TRP A 73 5.10 -2.49 0.44
N PRO A 74 5.44 -3.12 -0.68
CA PRO A 74 4.66 -3.53 -1.87
C PRO A 74 4.03 -4.93 -1.77
N GLY A 75 3.74 -5.43 -0.61
CA GLY A 75 3.23 -6.77 -0.32
C GLY A 75 4.19 -7.56 0.58
N LEU A 76 5.01 -6.85 1.33
CA LEU A 76 5.98 -7.42 2.26
C LEU A 76 5.26 -8.03 3.48
N PRO A 77 5.42 -9.34 3.75
CA PRO A 77 4.82 -9.96 4.93
C PRO A 77 5.58 -9.55 6.20
N ILE A 78 4.86 -9.00 7.15
CA ILE A 78 5.37 -8.64 8.48
C ILE A 78 4.65 -9.52 9.51
N PRO A 79 5.35 -10.28 10.34
CA PRO A 79 4.72 -11.15 11.34
C PRO A 79 3.89 -10.37 12.36
N VAL A 80 2.64 -10.81 12.59
CA VAL A 80 1.73 -10.23 13.58
C VAL A 80 2.32 -10.29 14.99
N SER A 81 3.18 -11.29 15.27
CA SER A 81 3.85 -11.46 16.57
C SER A 81 4.62 -10.22 17.04
N LEU A 82 5.14 -9.40 16.11
CA LEU A 82 5.82 -8.15 16.42
C LEU A 82 4.86 -7.06 16.96
N HIS A 83 3.56 -7.23 16.75
CA HIS A 83 2.52 -6.27 17.12
C HIS A 83 1.66 -6.71 18.31
N VAL A 84 1.85 -7.94 18.81
CA VAL A 84 1.06 -8.46 19.95
C VAL A 84 1.43 -7.76 21.25
N ASN A 85 2.73 -7.56 21.50
CA ASN A 85 3.25 -6.92 22.70
C ASN A 85 4.05 -5.68 22.33
N LEU A 86 3.37 -4.58 22.08
CA LEU A 86 3.97 -3.34 21.64
C LEU A 86 4.97 -2.78 22.65
N LYS A 87 6.06 -2.22 22.15
CA LYS A 87 7.04 -1.49 22.95
C LYS A 87 6.63 -0.02 23.05
N ARG A 88 6.65 0.53 24.25
CA ARG A 88 6.43 1.95 24.45
C ARG A 88 7.74 2.71 24.32
N ILE A 89 7.75 3.75 23.48
CA ILE A 89 8.89 4.64 23.29
C ILE A 89 8.47 6.08 23.58
N ASP A 90 9.41 6.88 24.09
CA ASP A 90 9.26 8.34 24.15
C ASP A 90 9.75 8.95 22.84
N PHE A 91 8.95 9.83 22.26
CA PHE A 91 9.31 10.60 21.09
C PHE A 91 8.75 12.02 21.21
N LEU A 92 9.61 13.01 21.22
CA LEU A 92 9.28 14.43 21.40
C LEU A 92 8.47 14.72 22.69
N GLY A 93 8.72 13.97 23.76
CA GLY A 93 8.04 14.12 25.05
C GLY A 93 6.69 13.41 25.14
N GLU A 94 6.26 12.73 24.07
CA GLU A 94 5.06 11.92 24.02
C GLU A 94 5.39 10.43 23.92
N ASN A 95 4.47 9.59 24.38
CA ASN A 95 4.67 8.15 24.37
C ASN A 95 3.92 7.49 23.22
N PHE A 96 4.65 6.73 22.43
CA PHE A 96 4.10 5.97 21.31
C PHE A 96 4.30 4.46 21.49
N ASN A 97 3.35 3.70 20.97
CA ASN A 97 3.47 2.26 20.88
C ASN A 97 4.03 1.90 19.50
N VAL A 98 5.08 1.06 19.50
CA VAL A 98 5.74 0.59 18.28
C VAL A 98 5.84 -0.93 18.27
N PRO A 99 6.04 -1.58 17.13
CA PRO A 99 6.32 -3.02 17.06
C PRO A 99 7.47 -3.42 17.96
N ASN A 100 7.48 -4.65 18.45
CA ASN A 100 8.47 -5.14 19.40
C ASN A 100 9.09 -6.47 18.97
N PRO A 101 10.42 -6.54 18.72
CA PRO A 101 11.38 -5.44 18.76
C PRO A 101 11.26 -4.48 17.54
N PRO A 102 11.39 -3.16 17.72
CA PRO A 102 11.27 -2.21 16.62
C PRO A 102 12.39 -2.37 15.58
N GLU A 103 13.59 -2.76 16.00
CA GLU A 103 14.73 -2.99 15.12
C GLU A 103 14.48 -4.17 14.16
N GLU A 104 13.77 -5.19 14.61
CA GLU A 104 13.39 -6.32 13.75
C GLU A 104 12.35 -5.89 12.73
N TYR A 105 11.32 -5.17 13.16
CA TYR A 105 10.32 -4.60 12.27
C TYR A 105 10.96 -3.73 11.18
N LEU A 106 11.84 -2.80 11.56
CA LEU A 106 12.51 -1.90 10.61
C LEU A 106 13.42 -2.66 9.64
N ARG A 107 14.11 -3.71 10.12
CA ARG A 107 14.93 -4.56 9.25
C ARG A 107 14.10 -5.34 8.26
N LEU A 108 12.93 -5.85 8.66
CA LEU A 108 12.00 -6.52 7.75
C LEU A 108 11.44 -5.55 6.72
N LYS A 109 11.08 -4.34 7.14
CA LYS A 109 10.45 -3.34 6.27
C LYS A 109 11.43 -2.66 5.31
N TYR A 110 12.63 -2.31 5.78
CA TYR A 110 13.59 -1.47 5.05
C TYR A 110 14.93 -2.17 4.75
N GLY A 111 15.10 -3.43 5.15
CA GLY A 111 16.34 -4.17 4.94
C GLY A 111 17.43 -3.90 5.97
N PRO A 112 18.64 -4.45 5.73
CA PRO A 112 19.75 -4.37 6.70
C PRO A 112 20.26 -2.94 6.92
N GLU A 113 20.08 -2.05 5.96
CA GLU A 113 20.54 -0.65 6.02
C GLU A 113 19.48 0.33 6.54
N TRP A 114 18.44 -0.15 7.22
CA TRP A 114 17.32 0.64 7.72
C TRP A 114 17.68 1.86 8.56
N MET A 115 18.87 1.88 9.18
CA MET A 115 19.37 3.03 9.97
C MET A 115 19.89 4.18 9.11
N ILE A 116 20.07 3.98 7.81
CA ILE A 116 20.61 4.98 6.90
C ILE A 116 19.44 5.63 6.16
N PRO A 117 19.07 6.90 6.47
CA PRO A 117 17.99 7.57 5.75
C PRO A 117 18.34 7.71 4.26
N LYS A 118 17.42 7.35 3.39
CA LYS A 118 17.55 7.48 1.94
C LYS A 118 16.53 8.48 1.43
N HIS A 119 16.95 9.34 0.52
CA HIS A 119 16.10 10.34 -0.11
C HIS A 119 15.44 9.81 -1.39
N THR A 120 16.13 8.88 -2.07
CA THR A 120 15.70 8.25 -3.34
C THR A 120 16.06 6.77 -3.30
N ASP A 121 15.45 6.00 -4.19
CA ASP A 121 15.73 4.57 -4.41
C ASP A 121 15.38 3.63 -3.23
N PHE A 122 14.77 4.14 -2.16
CA PHE A 122 14.32 3.29 -1.04
C PHE A 122 13.24 2.28 -1.48
N GLU A 123 12.44 2.62 -2.47
CA GLU A 123 11.42 1.73 -3.04
C GLU A 123 12.06 0.49 -3.69
N GLN A 124 13.18 0.66 -4.38
CA GLN A 124 13.90 -0.46 -4.99
C GLN A 124 14.48 -1.40 -3.94
N ASP A 125 15.00 -0.85 -2.84
CA ASP A 125 15.50 -1.67 -1.74
C ASP A 125 14.40 -2.52 -1.12
N ILE A 126 13.19 -1.94 -0.95
CA ILE A 126 12.03 -2.66 -0.45
C ILE A 126 11.58 -3.75 -1.43
N LEU A 127 11.55 -3.44 -2.73
CA LEU A 127 11.22 -4.43 -3.76
C LEU A 127 12.21 -5.60 -3.77
N ASP A 128 13.48 -5.34 -3.49
CA ASP A 128 14.53 -6.36 -3.41
C ASP A 128 14.38 -7.29 -2.18
N LEU A 129 13.61 -6.86 -1.16
CA LEU A 129 13.28 -7.69 0.02
C LEU A 129 12.13 -8.67 -0.22
N MET A 130 11.41 -8.56 -1.34
CA MET A 130 10.29 -9.46 -1.62
C MET A 130 10.76 -10.92 -1.70
N PRO A 131 9.97 -11.90 -1.17
CA PRO A 131 10.36 -13.32 -1.12
C PRO A 131 10.80 -13.92 -2.46
N ASP A 132 10.29 -13.41 -3.57
CA ASP A 132 10.70 -13.79 -4.92
C ASP A 132 12.06 -13.19 -5.32
N ALA A 133 12.61 -12.25 -4.55
CA ALA A 133 13.91 -11.64 -4.80
C ALA A 133 15.07 -12.53 -4.35
N GLU A 134 14.89 -13.31 -3.27
CA GLU A 134 15.95 -14.13 -2.68
C GLU A 134 16.41 -15.30 -3.56
N SER A 135 15.63 -15.71 -4.56
CA SER A 135 16.00 -16.81 -5.48
C SER A 135 16.92 -16.40 -6.64
N SER A 136 17.44 -15.17 -6.64
CA SER A 136 18.13 -14.64 -7.82
C SER A 136 19.64 -14.40 -7.68
N GLY A 137 20.42 -15.49 -7.72
CA GLY A 137 21.71 -15.44 -8.45
C GLY A 137 21.46 -15.03 -9.91
N GLY A 138 22.51 -14.63 -10.66
CA GLY A 138 22.37 -14.03 -12.00
C GLY A 138 21.39 -14.71 -12.97
N LEU A 139 21.17 -16.04 -12.86
CA LEU A 139 20.14 -16.79 -13.58
C LEU A 139 18.72 -16.42 -13.13
N GLY A 140 18.49 -16.08 -11.87
CA GLY A 140 17.18 -15.68 -11.35
C GLY A 140 16.73 -14.34 -11.89
N LYS A 141 17.65 -13.38 -12.12
CA LYS A 141 17.34 -12.09 -12.77
C LYS A 141 16.91 -12.29 -14.23
N ILE A 142 17.57 -13.20 -14.94
CA ILE A 142 17.21 -13.54 -16.33
C ILE A 142 15.87 -14.29 -16.38
N MET A 143 15.63 -15.24 -15.48
CA MET A 143 14.35 -15.94 -15.38
C MET A 143 13.20 -15.01 -14.96
N ARG A 144 13.45 -14.03 -14.09
CA ARG A 144 12.45 -13.00 -13.71
C ARG A 144 12.15 -12.09 -14.89
N LEU A 145 13.16 -11.67 -15.66
CA LEU A 145 12.96 -10.90 -16.88
C LEU A 145 12.18 -11.70 -17.92
N MET A 146 12.50 -12.99 -18.11
CA MET A 146 11.74 -13.89 -18.96
C MET A 146 10.34 -14.20 -18.44
N LYS A 147 10.14 -14.36 -17.12
CA LYS A 147 8.83 -14.52 -16.50
C LYS A 147 7.97 -13.25 -16.65
N ARG A 148 8.56 -12.06 -16.49
CA ARG A 148 7.90 -10.77 -16.81
C ARG A 148 7.54 -10.63 -18.29
N LEU A 149 8.38 -11.16 -19.19
CA LEU A 149 8.11 -11.15 -20.64
C LEU A 149 7.08 -12.21 -21.06
N LEU A 150 6.96 -13.32 -20.31
CA LEU A 150 6.08 -14.45 -20.65
C LEU A 150 4.78 -14.47 -19.85
N GLN A 151 4.73 -13.86 -18.66
CA GLN A 151 3.51 -13.68 -17.85
C GLN A 151 3.10 -12.22 -17.89
N ARG A 152 2.60 -11.77 -19.02
CA ARG A 152 1.77 -10.58 -19.09
C ARG A 152 0.38 -10.99 -18.63
N ASP A 153 0.06 -10.73 -17.37
CA ASP A 153 -1.33 -10.75 -16.94
C ASP A 153 -2.03 -9.59 -17.67
N THR A 154 -2.85 -9.91 -18.64
CA THR A 154 -3.66 -8.91 -19.36
C THR A 154 -5.01 -8.80 -18.67
N GLY A 155 -5.28 -7.65 -18.09
CA GLY A 155 -6.63 -7.29 -17.68
C GLY A 155 -7.42 -6.71 -18.85
N SER A 156 -8.72 -6.97 -18.92
CA SER A 156 -9.63 -6.27 -19.82
C SER A 156 -10.72 -5.57 -19.03
N LEU A 157 -11.06 -4.37 -19.46
CA LEU A 157 -12.11 -3.54 -18.87
C LEU A 157 -13.09 -3.11 -19.95
N GLU A 158 -14.35 -3.04 -19.60
CA GLU A 158 -15.43 -2.53 -20.46
C GLU A 158 -16.07 -1.32 -19.78
N VAL A 159 -16.15 -0.20 -20.49
CA VAL A 159 -16.81 1.02 -20.02
C VAL A 159 -18.17 1.11 -20.69
N LEU A 160 -19.21 1.19 -19.87
CA LEU A 160 -20.59 1.33 -20.30
C LEU A 160 -21.18 2.65 -19.79
N ASP A 161 -22.09 3.25 -20.54
CA ASP A 161 -22.88 4.37 -20.08
C ASP A 161 -24.03 3.88 -19.17
N PHE A 162 -24.84 4.83 -18.67
CA PHE A 162 -25.97 4.53 -17.78
C PHE A 162 -27.09 3.70 -18.47
N ASP A 163 -27.08 3.62 -19.79
CA ASP A 163 -28.01 2.81 -20.59
C ASP A 163 -27.41 1.46 -20.97
N ASN A 164 -26.27 1.06 -20.38
CA ASN A 164 -25.50 -0.15 -20.70
C ASN A 164 -24.98 -0.21 -22.15
N ARG A 165 -24.68 0.95 -22.75
CA ARG A 165 -24.07 1.00 -24.08
C ARG A 165 -22.57 1.19 -23.97
N PRO A 166 -21.76 0.53 -24.83
CA PRO A 166 -20.32 0.72 -24.86
C PRO A 166 -19.93 2.18 -25.10
N VAL A 167 -18.97 2.68 -24.34
CA VAL A 167 -18.43 4.03 -24.50
C VAL A 167 -17.10 3.93 -25.24
N GLU A 168 -17.07 4.46 -26.48
CA GLU A 168 -15.86 4.58 -27.29
C GLU A 168 -15.02 5.79 -26.81
N GLY A 169 -13.68 5.62 -26.78
CA GLY A 169 -12.76 6.70 -26.50
C GLY A 169 -12.71 7.13 -25.02
N ALA A 170 -13.34 6.38 -24.11
CA ALA A 170 -13.20 6.66 -22.67
C ALA A 170 -11.73 6.45 -22.26
N GLU A 171 -11.13 7.49 -21.66
CA GLU A 171 -9.78 7.37 -21.09
C GLU A 171 -9.87 6.62 -19.77
N VAL A 172 -9.13 5.53 -19.67
CA VAL A 172 -9.04 4.71 -18.46
C VAL A 172 -7.61 4.78 -17.94
N VAL A 173 -7.46 5.16 -16.68
CA VAL A 173 -6.17 5.22 -15.99
C VAL A 173 -6.14 4.13 -14.93
N LEU A 174 -5.17 3.22 -15.06
CA LEU A 174 -4.82 2.30 -13.98
C LEU A 174 -3.78 2.95 -13.11
N ALA A 175 -4.08 3.08 -11.84
CA ALA A 175 -3.14 3.54 -10.84
C ALA A 175 -2.81 2.39 -9.87
N SER A 176 -1.55 2.24 -9.52
CA SER A 176 -1.19 1.40 -8.37
C SER A 176 -1.73 2.07 -7.11
N THR A 177 -2.41 1.30 -6.27
CA THR A 177 -2.85 1.79 -4.96
C THR A 177 -1.66 2.18 -4.07
N ALA A 178 -0.49 1.61 -4.34
CA ALA A 178 0.74 1.89 -3.63
C ALA A 178 1.47 3.16 -4.09
N LEU A 179 1.44 3.47 -5.39
CA LEU A 179 2.28 4.55 -5.94
C LEU A 179 1.51 5.86 -6.17
N ARG A 180 0.19 5.90 -5.98
CA ARG A 180 -0.68 7.07 -6.29
C ARG A 180 -0.41 7.71 -7.67
N ALA A 181 0.34 7.01 -8.53
CA ALA A 181 0.68 7.44 -9.88
C ALA A 181 -0.04 6.58 -10.90
N GLY A 182 -0.58 7.19 -11.92
CA GLY A 182 -1.15 6.47 -13.05
C GLY A 182 -0.05 5.66 -13.76
N LEU A 183 -0.15 4.33 -13.66
CA LEU A 183 0.85 3.42 -14.25
C LEU A 183 0.61 3.19 -15.72
N VAL A 184 -0.65 3.08 -16.13
CA VAL A 184 -1.03 2.79 -17.50
C VAL A 184 -2.26 3.61 -17.86
N ARG A 185 -2.22 4.25 -19.03
CA ARG A 185 -3.38 4.93 -19.63
C ARG A 185 -3.76 4.21 -20.91
N SER A 186 -5.04 4.02 -21.10
CA SER A 186 -5.58 3.43 -22.33
C SER A 186 -6.95 4.00 -22.63
N SER A 187 -7.36 3.96 -23.90
CA SER A 187 -8.69 4.39 -24.31
C SER A 187 -9.48 3.20 -24.80
N THR A 188 -10.79 3.23 -24.57
CA THR A 188 -11.72 2.19 -25.04
C THR A 188 -11.93 2.26 -26.54
N GLY A 189 -12.07 1.08 -27.18
CA GLY A 189 -12.47 0.95 -28.58
C GLY A 189 -13.98 1.15 -28.78
N GLN A 190 -14.45 0.89 -30.01
CA GLN A 190 -15.87 0.97 -30.37
C GLN A 190 -16.77 0.02 -29.59
N ASP A 191 -16.20 -1.06 -29.07
CA ASP A 191 -16.86 -2.03 -28.20
C ASP A 191 -16.83 -1.65 -26.70
N GLY A 192 -16.38 -0.44 -26.37
CA GLY A 192 -16.21 0.04 -25.01
C GLY A 192 -15.07 -0.65 -24.25
N ARG A 193 -14.27 -1.49 -24.90
CA ARG A 193 -13.25 -2.32 -24.23
C ARG A 193 -11.85 -1.76 -24.41
N THR A 194 -11.06 -1.95 -23.38
CA THR A 194 -9.61 -1.73 -23.40
C THR A 194 -8.89 -2.86 -22.68
N LYS A 195 -7.62 -3.05 -23.02
CA LYS A 195 -6.74 -4.06 -22.41
C LYS A 195 -5.55 -3.38 -21.77
N PHE A 196 -5.14 -3.91 -20.65
CA PHE A 196 -3.98 -3.45 -19.92
C PHE A 196 -2.99 -4.59 -19.75
N ASP A 197 -1.71 -4.31 -19.99
CA ASP A 197 -0.61 -5.16 -19.53
C ASP A 197 -0.35 -4.81 -18.07
N LEU A 198 -0.71 -5.71 -17.16
CA LEU A 198 -0.49 -5.52 -15.73
C LEU A 198 0.95 -5.87 -15.37
N PRO A 199 1.73 -4.96 -14.79
CA PRO A 199 3.15 -5.21 -14.49
C PRO A 199 3.34 -6.20 -13.33
N SER A 200 2.35 -6.41 -12.50
CA SER A 200 2.38 -7.37 -11.38
C SER A 200 0.96 -7.81 -11.01
N LYS A 201 0.83 -8.90 -10.25
CA LYS A 201 -0.42 -9.25 -9.58
C LYS A 201 -0.59 -8.35 -8.36
N ASP A 202 -1.15 -7.19 -8.56
CA ASP A 202 -1.40 -6.21 -7.52
C ASP A 202 -2.82 -5.65 -7.62
N PHE A 203 -3.22 -4.87 -6.62
CA PHE A 203 -4.47 -4.15 -6.66
C PHE A 203 -4.28 -2.85 -7.42
N TYR A 204 -5.21 -2.56 -8.32
CA TYR A 204 -5.20 -1.35 -9.14
C TYR A 204 -6.48 -0.58 -8.91
N ALA A 205 -6.36 0.71 -8.69
CA ALA A 205 -7.49 1.63 -8.77
C ALA A 205 -7.75 2.00 -10.23
N ILE A 206 -9.01 2.06 -10.61
CA ILE A 206 -9.46 2.49 -11.93
C ILE A 206 -10.11 3.85 -11.78
N THR A 207 -9.61 4.84 -12.50
CA THR A 207 -10.19 6.18 -12.57
C THR A 207 -10.44 6.58 -14.02
#